data_d126997e1c9583ab568948512e766308
#
_entry.id   d126997e1c9583ab568948512e766308
#
_cell.length_a   1.000
_cell.length_b   1.000
_cell.length_c   1.000
_cell.angle_alpha   90.00
_cell.angle_beta   90.00
_cell.angle_gamma   90.00
#
_symmetry.space_group_name_H-M   'P 1'
#
loop_
_entity.id
_entity.type
_entity.pdbx_description
1 polymer ?
#
loop_
_entity_poly.entity_id
_entity_poly.type
_entity_poly.pdbx_seq_one_letter_code
_entity_poly.pdbx_strand_id
1 'polypeptide(L)'
;MNARGSVFKYTDNVDTDVIIPARHLNTQDAKELASHCMEDIDKDFVNRVQPGDIMVGGWNFGCGSSREHAPLCIKTAGIAVVIAKSFARIFYRNSINIGLPIMECPEAVDAIEAGDTVQVDFDTGVITDETNGKVFHAEPFPPFIQNIISAGGLMKAIQK
;
A
#
# COMPACT_ATOMS: atom_id res chain seq x y z
N MET A 1 7.00 10.33 -10.98
CA MET A 1 5.95 10.07 -9.96
C MET A 1 6.63 9.53 -8.72
N ASN A 2 6.47 10.20 -7.60
CA ASN A 2 7.21 9.93 -6.36
C ASN A 2 6.27 9.92 -5.15
N ALA A 3 6.70 9.23 -4.08
CA ALA A 3 6.07 9.29 -2.77
C ALA A 3 7.13 9.53 -1.70
N ARG A 4 6.76 10.20 -0.63
CA ARG A 4 7.62 10.43 0.53
C ARG A 4 6.74 10.55 1.77
N GLY A 5 7.05 9.77 2.80
CA GLY A 5 6.27 9.79 4.03
C GLY A 5 6.85 8.93 5.11
N SER A 6 6.17 8.89 6.25
CA SER A 6 6.53 8.06 7.38
C SER A 6 6.03 6.63 7.18
N VAL A 7 6.74 5.68 7.77
CA VAL A 7 6.47 4.25 7.59
C VAL A 7 5.62 3.69 8.71
N PHE A 8 4.57 2.95 8.31
CA PHE A 8 3.83 2.02 9.18
C PHE A 8 4.26 0.61 8.79
N LYS A 9 4.92 -0.10 9.69
CA LYS A 9 5.48 -1.42 9.38
C LYS A 9 4.72 -2.54 10.09
N TYR A 10 4.36 -3.55 9.32
CA TYR A 10 3.66 -4.75 9.78
C TYR A 10 4.46 -6.00 9.40
N THR A 11 3.99 -7.17 9.84
CA THR A 11 4.71 -8.44 9.68
C THR A 11 4.19 -9.23 8.47
N ASP A 12 4.47 -10.54 8.44
CA ASP A 12 4.04 -11.43 7.37
C ASP A 12 2.54 -11.72 7.44
N ASN A 13 1.97 -12.12 6.31
CA ASN A 13 0.59 -12.61 6.22
C ASN A 13 -0.45 -11.60 6.74
N VAL A 14 -0.27 -10.33 6.39
CA VAL A 14 -1.30 -9.32 6.62
C VAL A 14 -2.45 -9.61 5.67
N ASP A 15 -3.48 -10.30 6.13
CA ASP A 15 -4.58 -10.73 5.28
C ASP A 15 -5.65 -9.64 5.12
N THR A 16 -6.55 -9.83 4.16
CA THR A 16 -7.56 -8.84 3.85
C THR A 16 -8.54 -8.61 5.00
N ASP A 17 -8.77 -9.63 5.83
CA ASP A 17 -9.66 -9.52 7.00
C ASP A 17 -9.02 -8.70 8.11
N VAL A 18 -7.69 -8.69 8.18
CA VAL A 18 -6.91 -7.83 9.09
C VAL A 18 -6.91 -6.39 8.60
N ILE A 19 -6.78 -6.19 7.28
CA ILE A 19 -6.77 -4.85 6.68
C ILE A 19 -8.12 -4.18 6.87
N ILE A 20 -9.20 -4.89 6.57
CA ILE A 20 -10.57 -4.41 6.80
C ILE A 20 -11.44 -5.59 7.22
N PRO A 21 -11.86 -5.65 8.50
CA PRO A 21 -12.67 -6.76 8.99
C PRO A 21 -14.02 -6.87 8.28
N ALA A 22 -14.53 -8.11 8.17
CA ALA A 22 -15.78 -8.39 7.47
C ALA A 22 -16.98 -7.61 8.03
N ARG A 23 -16.97 -7.30 9.33
CA ARG A 23 -18.05 -6.54 9.97
C ARG A 23 -18.23 -5.13 9.39
N HIS A 24 -17.24 -4.61 8.66
CA HIS A 24 -17.29 -3.28 8.06
C HIS A 24 -17.61 -3.30 6.57
N LEU A 25 -17.85 -4.47 5.97
CA LEU A 25 -18.06 -4.60 4.52
C LEU A 25 -19.50 -4.34 4.08
N ASN A 26 -20.37 -3.93 4.98
CA ASN A 26 -21.75 -3.59 4.66
C ASN A 26 -21.93 -2.17 4.08
N THR A 27 -20.84 -1.45 3.89
CA THR A 27 -20.84 -0.12 3.31
C THR A 27 -20.00 -0.08 2.03
N GLN A 28 -20.38 0.80 1.10
CA GLN A 28 -19.59 1.10 -0.10
C GLN A 28 -18.86 2.45 0.03
N ASP A 29 -19.02 3.13 1.16
CA ASP A 29 -18.38 4.43 1.39
C ASP A 29 -16.89 4.22 1.71
N ALA A 30 -16.02 4.67 0.81
CA ALA A 30 -14.58 4.52 0.95
C ALA A 30 -14.05 5.21 2.21
N LYS A 31 -14.59 6.36 2.57
CA LYS A 31 -14.15 7.10 3.77
C LYS A 31 -14.51 6.35 5.05
N GLU A 32 -15.70 5.74 5.08
CA GLU A 32 -16.11 4.93 6.23
C GLU A 32 -15.22 3.69 6.35
N LEU A 33 -14.94 3.01 5.24
CA LEU A 33 -14.02 1.87 5.22
C LEU A 33 -12.63 2.29 5.73
N ALA A 34 -12.11 3.42 5.25
CA ALA A 34 -10.80 3.91 5.65
C ALA A 34 -10.71 4.21 7.15
N SER A 35 -11.81 4.64 7.76
CA SER A 35 -11.83 4.92 9.20
C SER A 35 -11.64 3.69 10.06
N HIS A 36 -11.77 2.49 9.50
CA HIS A 36 -11.57 1.20 10.17
C HIS A 36 -10.35 0.45 9.68
N CYS A 37 -9.53 1.08 8.81
CA CYS A 37 -8.37 0.43 8.22
C CYS A 37 -7.37 0.01 9.29
N MET A 38 -6.97 -1.27 9.28
CA MET A 38 -5.98 -1.85 10.19
C MET A 38 -6.39 -1.85 11.67
N GLU A 39 -7.65 -1.58 11.99
CA GLU A 39 -8.06 -1.37 13.40
C GLU A 39 -7.83 -2.58 14.30
N ASP A 40 -7.85 -3.79 13.76
CA ASP A 40 -7.69 -5.01 14.59
C ASP A 40 -6.24 -5.27 15.00
N ILE A 41 -5.26 -4.72 14.25
CA ILE A 41 -3.84 -4.92 14.58
C ILE A 41 -3.13 -3.61 14.94
N ASP A 42 -3.70 -2.47 14.61
CA ASP A 42 -3.10 -1.16 14.91
C ASP A 42 -4.22 -0.12 15.04
N LYS A 43 -4.79 -0.04 16.24
CA LYS A 43 -5.93 0.84 16.52
C LYS A 43 -5.64 2.30 16.20
N ASP A 44 -4.40 2.72 16.36
CA ASP A 44 -4.03 4.13 16.20
C ASP A 44 -3.64 4.48 14.78
N PHE A 45 -3.58 3.51 13.87
CA PHE A 45 -3.20 3.75 12.49
C PHE A 45 -4.00 4.92 11.88
N VAL A 46 -5.33 4.86 11.96
CA VAL A 46 -6.21 5.86 11.35
C VAL A 46 -6.06 7.25 11.97
N ASN A 47 -5.55 7.33 13.21
CA ASN A 47 -5.33 8.60 13.90
C ASN A 47 -3.94 9.19 13.61
N ARG A 48 -2.99 8.37 13.16
CA ARG A 48 -1.61 8.79 12.92
C ARG A 48 -1.24 8.93 11.46
N VAL A 49 -1.95 8.23 10.58
CA VAL A 49 -1.63 8.24 9.14
C VAL A 49 -1.85 9.62 8.55
N GLN A 50 -0.89 10.07 7.75
CA GLN A 50 -0.97 11.32 7.00
C GLN A 50 -0.95 11.02 5.50
N PRO A 51 -1.58 11.85 4.66
CA PRO A 51 -1.49 11.66 3.21
C PRO A 51 -0.04 11.58 2.75
N GLY A 52 0.28 10.56 1.98
CA GLY A 52 1.64 10.33 1.50
C GLY A 52 2.45 9.33 2.31
N ASP A 53 1.94 8.87 3.45
CA ASP A 53 2.63 7.89 4.27
C ASP A 53 2.75 6.54 3.55
N ILE A 54 3.65 5.70 4.05
CA ILE A 54 4.04 4.45 3.40
C ILE A 54 3.76 3.28 4.32
N MET A 55 3.14 2.23 3.77
CA MET A 55 2.88 1.00 4.50
C MET A 55 3.90 -0.06 4.09
N VAL A 56 4.48 -0.76 5.06
CA VAL A 56 5.47 -1.81 4.80
C VAL A 56 4.99 -3.10 5.46
N GLY A 57 5.04 -4.20 4.71
CA GLY A 57 4.66 -5.52 5.21
C GLY A 57 5.69 -6.58 4.83
N GLY A 58 5.48 -7.81 5.31
CA GLY A 58 6.37 -8.93 5.03
C GLY A 58 5.91 -9.76 3.84
N TRP A 59 6.03 -11.09 3.97
CA TRP A 59 5.61 -12.02 2.93
C TRP A 59 4.08 -12.12 2.86
N ASN A 60 3.57 -12.34 1.65
CA ASN A 60 2.19 -12.69 1.39
C ASN A 60 1.19 -11.63 1.88
N PHE A 61 1.51 -10.37 1.65
CA PHE A 61 0.65 -9.24 2.03
C PHE A 61 -0.65 -9.26 1.21
N GLY A 62 -1.78 -9.10 1.88
CA GLY A 62 -3.07 -9.11 1.23
C GLY A 62 -3.64 -10.51 0.98
N CYS A 63 -3.12 -11.53 1.66
CA CYS A 63 -3.64 -12.91 1.55
C CYS A 63 -5.07 -13.00 2.10
N GLY A 64 -5.69 -14.16 1.90
CA GLY A 64 -7.06 -14.39 2.35
C GLY A 64 -8.09 -14.12 1.27
N SER A 65 -9.26 -13.64 1.65
CA SER A 65 -10.38 -13.43 0.73
C SER A 65 -10.11 -12.34 -0.28
N SER A 66 -10.63 -12.51 -1.50
CA SER A 66 -10.54 -11.49 -2.54
C SER A 66 -11.51 -10.34 -2.23
N ARG A 67 -10.97 -9.27 -1.66
CA ARG A 67 -11.76 -8.08 -1.28
C ARG A 67 -11.16 -6.82 -1.87
N GLU A 68 -11.90 -6.18 -2.77
CA GLU A 68 -11.51 -4.88 -3.32
C GLU A 68 -11.50 -3.80 -2.24
N HIS A 69 -12.24 -3.99 -1.16
CA HIS A 69 -12.31 -3.07 -0.03
C HIS A 69 -10.95 -2.91 0.67
N ALA A 70 -10.11 -3.96 0.68
CA ALA A 70 -8.82 -3.91 1.37
C ALA A 70 -7.87 -2.87 0.75
N PRO A 71 -7.52 -2.92 -0.54
CA PRO A 71 -6.67 -1.88 -1.11
C PRO A 71 -7.35 -0.52 -1.14
N LEU A 72 -8.68 -0.49 -1.29
CA LEU A 72 -9.42 0.76 -1.30
C LEU A 72 -9.31 1.50 0.03
N CYS A 73 -9.46 0.81 1.17
CA CYS A 73 -9.36 1.46 2.46
C CYS A 73 -7.93 1.94 2.75
N ILE A 74 -6.91 1.20 2.33
CA ILE A 74 -5.52 1.62 2.48
C ILE A 74 -5.26 2.91 1.69
N LYS A 75 -5.68 2.94 0.44
CA LYS A 75 -5.51 4.12 -0.42
C LYS A 75 -6.26 5.33 0.14
N THR A 76 -7.52 5.14 0.52
CA THR A 76 -8.36 6.23 1.02
C THR A 76 -7.86 6.77 2.36
N ALA A 77 -7.22 5.92 3.18
CA ALA A 77 -6.63 6.35 4.44
C ALA A 77 -5.44 7.31 4.24
N GLY A 78 -4.85 7.34 3.05
CA GLY A 78 -3.78 8.28 2.71
C GLY A 78 -2.46 7.61 2.35
N ILE A 79 -2.37 6.30 2.38
CA ILE A 79 -1.14 5.57 2.03
C ILE A 79 -0.82 5.76 0.55
N ALA A 80 0.38 6.20 0.27
CA ALA A 80 0.85 6.46 -1.10
C ALA A 80 1.38 5.21 -1.80
N VAL A 81 1.94 4.27 -1.04
CA VAL A 81 2.50 3.03 -1.57
C VAL A 81 2.59 1.98 -0.47
N VAL A 82 2.40 0.72 -0.85
CA VAL A 82 2.66 -0.43 0.03
C VAL A 82 3.90 -1.13 -0.49
N ILE A 83 4.89 -1.31 0.38
CA ILE A 83 6.12 -2.05 0.08
C ILE A 83 6.09 -3.33 0.90
N ALA A 84 6.23 -4.49 0.25
CA ALA A 84 6.21 -5.77 0.94
C ALA A 84 7.24 -6.71 0.33
N LYS A 85 7.50 -7.82 1.01
CA LYS A 85 8.36 -8.88 0.48
C LYS A 85 7.68 -9.63 -0.65
N SER A 86 6.38 -9.85 -0.52
CA SER A 86 5.55 -10.38 -1.60
C SER A 86 4.09 -10.01 -1.36
N PHE A 87 3.29 -10.09 -2.41
CA PHE A 87 1.85 -9.84 -2.34
C PHE A 87 1.07 -11.05 -2.82
N ALA A 88 -0.09 -11.29 -2.22
CA ALA A 88 -1.04 -12.24 -2.78
C ALA A 88 -1.51 -11.73 -4.15
N ARG A 89 -1.65 -12.64 -5.13
CA ARG A 89 -1.93 -12.30 -6.53
C ARG A 89 -3.17 -11.43 -6.69
N ILE A 90 -4.26 -11.78 -6.00
CA ILE A 90 -5.53 -11.07 -6.14
C ILE A 90 -5.43 -9.68 -5.53
N PHE A 91 -4.77 -9.55 -4.38
CA PHE A 91 -4.53 -8.24 -3.75
C PHE A 91 -3.69 -7.35 -4.68
N TYR A 92 -2.64 -7.91 -5.29
CA TYR A 92 -1.81 -7.17 -6.25
C TYR A 92 -2.66 -6.60 -7.38
N ARG A 93 -3.49 -7.46 -8.00
CA ARG A 93 -4.36 -7.05 -9.11
C ARG A 93 -5.36 -5.98 -8.68
N ASN A 94 -6.03 -6.18 -7.56
CA ASN A 94 -7.03 -5.23 -7.06
C ASN A 94 -6.40 -3.88 -6.73
N SER A 95 -5.19 -3.89 -6.17
CA SER A 95 -4.46 -2.66 -5.83
C SER A 95 -4.16 -1.83 -7.09
N ILE A 96 -3.64 -2.47 -8.13
CA ILE A 96 -3.35 -1.78 -9.40
C ILE A 96 -4.65 -1.23 -10.00
N ASN A 97 -5.72 -2.02 -9.99
CA ASN A 97 -7.00 -1.61 -10.60
C ASN A 97 -7.58 -0.35 -9.96
N ILE A 98 -7.36 -0.13 -8.67
CA ILE A 98 -7.87 1.07 -7.97
C ILE A 98 -6.82 2.17 -7.86
N GLY A 99 -5.62 1.96 -8.39
CA GLY A 99 -4.56 2.97 -8.38
C GLY A 99 -3.77 3.06 -7.10
N LEU A 100 -3.70 2.00 -6.29
CA LEU A 100 -2.82 1.92 -5.14
C LEU A 100 -1.47 1.35 -5.59
N PRO A 101 -0.39 2.15 -5.56
CA PRO A 101 0.94 1.62 -5.91
C PRO A 101 1.41 0.58 -4.90
N ILE A 102 1.97 -0.51 -5.40
CA ILE A 102 2.54 -1.58 -4.56
C ILE A 102 3.87 -2.02 -5.16
N MET A 103 4.84 -2.30 -4.31
CA MET A 103 6.19 -2.68 -4.74
C MET A 103 6.72 -3.84 -3.91
N GLU A 104 7.34 -4.82 -4.55
CA GLU A 104 7.99 -5.94 -3.87
C GLU A 104 9.48 -5.65 -3.75
N CYS A 105 9.98 -5.59 -2.52
CA CYS A 105 11.41 -5.41 -2.26
C CYS A 105 11.78 -5.98 -0.89
N PRO A 106 12.10 -7.28 -0.80
CA PRO A 106 12.43 -7.91 0.48
C PRO A 106 13.57 -7.22 1.23
N GLU A 107 14.59 -6.77 0.50
CA GLU A 107 15.74 -6.09 1.10
C GLU A 107 15.34 -4.78 1.79
N ALA A 108 14.47 -4.01 1.16
CA ALA A 108 13.97 -2.75 1.74
C ALA A 108 13.14 -3.04 2.99
N VAL A 109 12.28 -4.05 2.94
CA VAL A 109 11.43 -4.42 4.08
C VAL A 109 12.27 -4.77 5.30
N ASP A 110 13.35 -5.53 5.12
CA ASP A 110 14.23 -5.92 6.23
C ASP A 110 14.95 -4.74 6.87
N ALA A 111 15.26 -3.71 6.09
CA ALA A 111 16.06 -2.57 6.55
C ALA A 111 15.22 -1.39 7.05
N ILE A 112 14.01 -1.22 6.52
CA ILE A 112 13.15 -0.10 6.89
C ILE A 112 12.48 -0.40 8.23
N GLU A 113 12.50 0.60 9.13
CA GLU A 113 11.88 0.50 10.45
C GLU A 113 10.62 1.37 10.52
N ALA A 114 9.71 1.00 11.43
CA ALA A 114 8.51 1.81 11.68
C ALA A 114 8.92 3.22 12.12
N GLY A 115 8.27 4.22 11.52
CA GLY A 115 8.56 5.63 11.80
C GLY A 115 9.66 6.24 10.95
N ASP A 116 10.38 5.44 10.15
CA ASP A 116 11.36 5.97 9.20
C ASP A 116 10.69 6.86 8.16
N THR A 117 11.44 7.81 7.62
CA THR A 117 11.01 8.59 6.46
C THR A 117 11.58 7.94 5.20
N VAL A 118 10.71 7.55 4.29
CA VAL A 118 11.08 6.84 3.08
C VAL A 118 10.57 7.59 1.85
N GLN A 119 11.39 7.62 0.80
CA GLN A 119 11.05 8.19 -0.49
C GLN A 119 11.07 7.07 -1.55
N VAL A 120 10.07 7.07 -2.41
CA VAL A 120 9.96 6.08 -3.49
C VAL A 120 9.83 6.80 -4.82
N ASP A 121 10.66 6.41 -5.80
CA ASP A 121 10.55 6.86 -7.18
C ASP A 121 9.95 5.72 -8.00
N PHE A 122 8.71 5.89 -8.44
CA PHE A 122 7.99 4.84 -9.18
C PHE A 122 8.52 4.65 -10.60
N ASP A 123 9.17 5.66 -11.16
CA ASP A 123 9.68 5.58 -12.53
C ASP A 123 10.94 4.73 -12.63
N THR A 124 11.76 4.75 -11.58
CA THR A 124 13.02 4.01 -11.54
C THR A 124 13.01 2.82 -10.61
N GLY A 125 12.04 2.74 -9.70
CA GLY A 125 11.97 1.69 -8.68
C GLY A 125 12.89 1.92 -7.49
N VAL A 126 13.47 3.11 -7.36
CA VAL A 126 14.40 3.43 -6.26
C VAL A 126 13.63 3.75 -4.99
N ILE A 127 13.99 3.06 -3.90
CA ILE A 127 13.45 3.26 -2.56
C ILE A 127 14.58 3.78 -1.69
N THR A 128 14.43 4.98 -1.12
CA THR A 128 15.43 5.58 -0.25
C THR A 128 14.89 5.73 1.16
N ASP A 129 15.55 5.08 2.13
CA ASP A 129 15.24 5.31 3.54
C ASP A 129 16.09 6.50 4.01
N GLU A 130 15.45 7.66 4.13
CA GLU A 130 16.16 8.89 4.49
C GLU A 130 16.65 8.87 5.94
N THR A 131 16.02 8.08 6.79
CA THR A 131 16.39 7.99 8.21
C THR A 131 17.70 7.25 8.41
N ASN A 132 17.92 6.14 7.69
CA ASN A 132 19.16 5.36 7.81
C ASN A 132 20.13 5.56 6.65
N GLY A 133 19.73 6.30 5.62
CA GLY A 133 20.56 6.59 4.44
C GLY A 133 20.71 5.46 3.45
N LYS A 134 19.98 4.37 3.60
CA LYS A 134 20.07 3.21 2.70
C LYS A 134 19.18 3.38 1.49
N VAL A 135 19.64 2.82 0.36
CA VAL A 135 18.93 2.89 -0.92
C VAL A 135 18.73 1.46 -1.45
N PHE A 136 17.53 1.21 -1.95
CA PHE A 136 17.14 -0.08 -2.50
C PHE A 136 16.56 0.09 -3.89
N HIS A 137 16.62 -0.97 -4.69
CA HIS A 137 16.10 -0.95 -6.06
C HIS A 137 15.06 -2.04 -6.21
N ALA A 138 13.80 -1.64 -6.42
CA ALA A 138 12.74 -2.54 -6.81
C ALA A 138 12.53 -2.45 -8.32
N GLU A 139 11.77 -3.38 -8.88
CA GLU A 139 11.43 -3.33 -10.29
C GLU A 139 10.42 -2.20 -10.52
N PRO A 140 10.70 -1.26 -11.45
CA PRO A 140 9.75 -0.19 -11.73
C PRO A 140 8.53 -0.73 -12.46
N PHE A 141 7.40 -0.01 -12.36
CA PHE A 141 6.20 -0.40 -13.08
C PHE A 141 6.38 -0.23 -14.59
N PRO A 142 5.85 -1.16 -15.41
CA PRO A 142 5.73 -0.92 -16.85
C PRO A 142 4.90 0.34 -17.13
N PRO A 143 5.12 1.02 -18.29
CA PRO A 143 4.41 2.27 -18.58
C PRO A 143 2.89 2.18 -18.50
N PHE A 144 2.29 1.07 -18.95
CA PHE A 144 0.83 0.94 -18.89
C PHE A 144 0.31 0.84 -17.44
N ILE A 145 1.07 0.22 -16.53
CA ILE A 145 0.73 0.17 -15.11
C ILE A 145 0.86 1.57 -14.49
N GLN A 146 1.91 2.31 -14.85
CA GLN A 146 2.08 3.69 -14.38
C GLN A 146 0.91 4.57 -14.82
N ASN A 147 0.40 4.39 -16.02
CA ASN A 147 -0.76 5.12 -16.50
C ASN A 147 -2.01 4.81 -15.68
N ILE A 148 -2.25 3.55 -15.36
CA ILE A 148 -3.39 3.14 -14.52
C ILE A 148 -3.31 3.80 -13.15
N ILE A 149 -2.15 3.73 -12.51
CA ILE A 149 -1.93 4.31 -11.17
C ILE A 149 -2.08 5.83 -11.22
N SER A 150 -1.48 6.49 -12.21
CA SER A 150 -1.52 7.95 -12.36
C SER A 150 -2.94 8.45 -12.60
N ALA A 151 -3.77 7.67 -13.29
CA ALA A 151 -5.17 8.01 -13.53
C ALA A 151 -6.07 7.79 -12.31
N GLY A 152 -5.59 7.06 -11.29
CA GLY A 152 -6.36 6.72 -10.10
C GLY A 152 -7.09 5.40 -10.20
N GLY A 153 -6.69 4.53 -11.12
CA GLY A 153 -7.22 3.19 -11.28
C GLY A 153 -7.57 2.86 -12.72
N LEU A 154 -7.86 1.59 -12.98
CA LEU A 154 -8.13 1.09 -14.34
C LEU A 154 -9.35 1.76 -14.98
N MET A 155 -10.46 1.88 -14.26
CA MET A 155 -11.66 2.47 -14.80
C MET A 155 -11.47 3.92 -15.23
N LYS A 156 -10.72 4.69 -14.45
CA LYS A 156 -10.39 6.08 -14.78
C LYS A 156 -9.44 6.17 -15.96
N ALA A 157 -8.51 5.22 -16.08
CA ALA A 157 -7.55 5.21 -17.20
C ALA A 157 -8.25 4.98 -18.54
N ILE A 158 -9.24 4.10 -18.60
CA ILE A 158 -9.95 3.77 -19.84
C ILE A 158 -11.06 4.77 -20.19
N GLN A 159 -11.40 5.68 -19.28
CA GLN A 159 -12.40 6.74 -19.53
C GLN A 159 -11.81 7.96 -20.26
N LYS A 160 -10.53 7.97 -20.47
CA LYS A 160 -9.85 9.10 -21.13
C LYS A 160 -9.97 9.05 -22.64
#